data_7d4724016a3331bfa71457d34c47864b
#
_entry.id   7d4724016a3331bfa71457d34c47864b
#
_cell.length_a   1.000
_cell.length_b   1.000
_cell.length_c   1.000
_cell.angle_alpha   90.00
_cell.angle_beta   90.00
_cell.angle_gamma   90.00
#
_symmetry.space_group_name_H-M   'P 1'
#
loop_
_entity.id
_entity.type
_entity.pdbx_description
1 polymer ?
#
loop_
_entity_poly.entity_id
_entity_poly.type
_entity_poly.pdbx_seq_one_letter_code
_entity_poly.pdbx_strand_id
1 'polypeptide(L)'
;MSELQGIARFKFHPGKVEEFKRLSAQCMEIARAKDTGTLQYEIYFNDDESECIVLERYRDSAALIEHTANLGGLGEAIFATGSVSGELLGEPSAELRANLADSPVRLFTPFLTM
;
A
#
# COMPACT_ATOMS: atom_id res chain seq x y z
N MET A 1 -20.03 1.10 5.72
CA MET A 1 -19.16 0.74 4.96
C MET A 1 -17.98 1.38 5.08
N SER A 2 -16.97 0.79 5.01
CA SER A 2 -15.79 1.27 5.58
C SER A 2 -14.72 1.32 4.54
N GLU A 3 -14.63 2.48 3.91
CA GLU A 3 -13.44 2.74 3.10
C GLU A 3 -12.22 2.66 3.99
N LEU A 4 -11.14 2.21 3.40
CA LEU A 4 -9.84 2.16 4.06
C LEU A 4 -8.85 3.03 3.30
N GLN A 5 -7.95 3.70 4.03
CA GLN A 5 -6.86 4.44 3.43
C GLN A 5 -5.56 3.85 3.91
N GLY A 6 -4.65 3.60 3.00
CA GLY A 6 -3.31 3.11 3.31
C GLY A 6 -2.27 4.18 3.00
N ILE A 7 -1.32 4.36 3.91
CA ILE A 7 -0.20 5.26 3.71
C ILE A 7 1.04 4.43 3.97
N ALA A 8 1.87 4.25 2.94
CA ALA A 8 3.14 3.54 3.11
C ALA A 8 4.29 4.51 2.86
N ARG A 9 5.33 4.39 3.65
CA ARG A 9 6.51 5.24 3.54
C ARG A 9 7.72 4.36 3.31
N PHE A 10 8.48 4.70 2.27
CA PHE A 10 9.69 3.95 1.93
C PHE A 10 10.90 4.85 2.07
N LYS A 11 11.96 4.31 2.69
CA LYS A 11 13.29 4.89 2.62
C LYS A 11 14.12 3.90 1.85
N PHE A 12 14.58 4.28 0.65
CA PHE A 12 15.18 3.33 -0.27
C PHE A 12 16.60 2.95 0.15
N HIS A 13 16.93 1.67 -0.05
CA HIS A 13 18.31 1.23 0.06
C HIS A 13 19.12 1.87 -1.10
N PRO A 14 20.42 2.10 -0.93
CA PRO A 14 21.21 2.70 -1.97
C PRO A 14 21.07 1.98 -3.31
N GLY A 15 20.81 2.76 -4.36
CA GLY A 15 20.72 2.23 -5.73
C GLY A 15 19.43 1.51 -6.06
N LYS A 16 18.41 1.55 -5.18
CA LYS A 16 17.19 0.76 -5.40
C LYS A 16 16.00 1.56 -5.93
N VAL A 17 16.12 2.87 -6.07
CA VAL A 17 14.97 3.68 -6.47
C VAL A 17 14.50 3.36 -7.90
N GLU A 18 15.43 3.08 -8.80
CA GLU A 18 15.03 2.76 -10.17
C GLU A 18 14.30 1.43 -10.24
N GLU A 19 14.73 0.47 -9.44
CA GLU A 19 14.02 -0.81 -9.36
C GLU A 19 12.63 -0.62 -8.78
N PHE A 20 12.49 0.24 -7.75
CA PHE A 20 11.18 0.56 -7.18
C PHE A 20 10.27 1.16 -8.25
N LYS A 21 10.80 2.10 -9.06
CA LYS A 21 9.99 2.73 -10.10
C LYS A 21 9.50 1.71 -11.12
N ARG A 22 10.36 0.79 -11.52
CA ARG A 22 10.00 -0.23 -12.49
C ARG A 22 8.93 -1.17 -11.94
N LEU A 23 9.13 -1.63 -10.70
CA LEU A 23 8.17 -2.53 -10.06
C LEU A 23 6.83 -1.84 -9.80
N SER A 24 6.88 -0.56 -9.41
CA SER A 24 5.66 0.21 -9.15
C SER A 24 4.83 0.39 -10.40
N ALA A 25 5.48 0.61 -11.55
CA ALA A 25 4.76 0.72 -12.81
C ALA A 25 4.03 -0.58 -13.14
N GLN A 26 4.66 -1.72 -12.88
CA GLN A 26 4.02 -3.02 -13.09
C GLN A 26 2.85 -3.22 -12.14
N CYS A 27 3.01 -2.85 -10.87
CA CYS A 27 1.93 -2.96 -9.90
C CYS A 27 0.74 -2.09 -10.28
N MET A 28 1.00 -0.89 -10.77
CA MET A 28 -0.05 0.03 -11.17
C MET A 28 -0.85 -0.54 -12.35
N GLU A 29 -0.17 -1.17 -13.29
CA GLU A 29 -0.86 -1.79 -14.42
C GLU A 29 -1.72 -2.96 -13.98
N ILE A 30 -1.21 -3.78 -13.07
CA ILE A 30 -1.99 -4.91 -12.56
C ILE A 30 -3.21 -4.41 -11.80
N ALA A 31 -3.06 -3.36 -10.98
CA ALA A 31 -4.17 -2.81 -10.23
C ALA A 31 -5.25 -2.28 -11.18
N ARG A 32 -4.85 -1.56 -12.25
CA ARG A 32 -5.81 -1.05 -13.21
C ARG A 32 -6.55 -2.16 -13.94
N ALA A 33 -5.87 -3.26 -14.21
CA ALA A 33 -6.46 -4.35 -14.98
C ALA A 33 -7.30 -5.29 -14.13
N LYS A 34 -6.96 -5.49 -12.86
CA LYS A 34 -7.54 -6.56 -12.07
C LYS A 34 -8.28 -6.12 -10.82
N ASP A 35 -7.91 -4.99 -10.21
CA ASP A 35 -8.56 -4.57 -8.97
C ASP A 35 -9.98 -4.08 -9.25
N THR A 36 -10.93 -4.45 -8.41
CA THR A 36 -12.31 -4.01 -8.57
C THR A 36 -12.73 -2.98 -7.51
N GLY A 37 -11.93 -2.78 -6.49
CA GLY A 37 -12.31 -1.89 -5.39
C GLY A 37 -11.21 -0.92 -4.95
N THR A 38 -10.13 -0.79 -5.71
CA THR A 38 -9.09 0.20 -5.42
C THR A 38 -9.55 1.55 -5.95
N LEU A 39 -9.69 2.52 -5.05
CA LEU A 39 -10.21 3.83 -5.39
C LEU A 39 -9.11 4.84 -5.65
N GLN A 40 -7.93 4.64 -5.07
CA GLN A 40 -6.80 5.56 -5.23
C GLN A 40 -5.52 4.78 -5.04
N TYR A 41 -4.52 5.09 -5.85
CA TYR A 41 -3.21 4.45 -5.76
C TYR A 41 -2.21 5.44 -6.36
N GLU A 42 -1.47 6.16 -5.53
CA GLU A 42 -0.61 7.25 -5.96
C GLU A 42 0.72 7.17 -5.24
N ILE A 43 1.79 7.55 -5.90
CA ILE A 43 3.14 7.49 -5.37
C ILE A 43 3.77 8.87 -5.50
N TYR A 44 4.35 9.37 -4.40
CA TYR A 44 4.95 10.70 -4.35
C TYR A 44 6.38 10.57 -3.83
N PHE A 45 7.34 11.18 -4.53
CA PHE A 45 8.74 11.19 -4.12
C PHE A 45 9.11 12.51 -3.45
N ASN A 46 10.08 12.46 -2.53
CA ASN A 46 10.72 13.68 -2.05
C ASN A 46 11.73 14.17 -3.10
N ASP A 47 12.38 15.33 -2.85
CA ASP A 47 13.15 16.01 -3.88
C ASP A 47 14.29 15.17 -4.44
N ASP A 48 15.03 14.45 -3.61
CA ASP A 48 16.19 13.67 -4.08
C ASP A 48 15.83 12.20 -4.34
N GLU A 49 14.52 11.86 -4.26
CA GLU A 49 14.02 10.52 -4.50
C GLU A 49 14.59 9.46 -3.54
N SER A 50 15.03 9.89 -2.36
CA SER A 50 15.50 8.94 -1.35
C SER A 50 14.34 8.31 -0.59
N GLU A 51 13.16 8.93 -0.63
CA GLU A 51 11.98 8.46 0.07
C GLU A 51 10.74 8.66 -0.79
N CYS A 52 9.74 7.85 -0.54
CA CYS A 52 8.44 8.09 -1.17
C CYS A 52 7.31 7.79 -0.21
N ILE A 53 6.13 8.32 -0.55
CA ILE A 53 4.89 8.00 0.14
C ILE A 53 3.95 7.40 -0.91
N VAL A 54 3.33 6.27 -0.57
CA VAL A 54 2.31 5.64 -1.41
C VAL A 54 0.98 5.85 -0.71
N LEU A 55 0.03 6.47 -1.40
CA LEU A 55 -1.31 6.68 -0.88
C LEU A 55 -2.25 5.73 -1.59
N GLU A 56 -3.02 4.97 -0.81
CA GLU A 56 -3.96 4.00 -1.35
C GLU A 56 -5.30 4.17 -0.67
N ARG A 57 -6.37 3.96 -1.41
CA ARG A 57 -7.70 4.00 -0.84
C ARG A 57 -8.51 2.87 -1.44
N TYR A 58 -9.24 2.16 -0.60
CA TYR A 58 -9.99 0.97 -0.98
C TYR A 58 -11.42 1.08 -0.54
N ARG A 59 -12.33 0.52 -1.34
CA ARG A 59 -13.75 0.54 -1.04
C ARG A 59 -14.06 -0.16 0.29
N ASP A 60 -13.35 -1.24 0.60
CA ASP A 60 -13.52 -2.01 1.82
C ASP A 60 -12.32 -2.95 2.03
N SER A 61 -12.38 -3.77 3.08
CA SER A 61 -11.29 -4.71 3.39
C SER A 61 -11.10 -5.75 2.30
N ALA A 62 -12.20 -6.23 1.70
CA ALA A 62 -12.09 -7.23 0.64
C ALA A 62 -11.31 -6.66 -0.55
N ALA A 63 -11.48 -5.37 -0.86
CA ALA A 63 -10.76 -4.74 -1.95
C ALA A 63 -9.26 -4.68 -1.68
N LEU A 64 -8.86 -4.41 -0.45
CA LEU A 64 -7.43 -4.41 -0.09
C LEU A 64 -6.85 -5.81 -0.18
N ILE A 65 -7.58 -6.81 0.30
CA ILE A 65 -7.13 -8.19 0.22
C ILE A 65 -6.99 -8.62 -1.25
N GLU A 66 -7.94 -8.22 -2.09
CA GLU A 66 -7.89 -8.50 -3.53
C GLU A 66 -6.64 -7.86 -4.15
N HIS A 67 -6.38 -6.59 -3.83
CA HIS A 67 -5.23 -5.86 -4.36
C HIS A 67 -3.93 -6.60 -4.01
N THR A 68 -3.77 -6.99 -2.77
CA THR A 68 -2.58 -7.70 -2.32
C THR A 68 -2.41 -9.03 -3.06
N ALA A 69 -3.51 -9.76 -3.24
CA ALA A 69 -3.46 -11.03 -3.96
C ALA A 69 -3.11 -10.83 -5.43
N ASN A 70 -3.64 -9.77 -6.05
CA ASN A 70 -3.35 -9.49 -7.45
C ASN A 70 -1.88 -9.14 -7.68
N LEU A 71 -1.24 -8.46 -6.73
CA LEU A 71 0.16 -8.10 -6.86
C LEU A 71 1.09 -9.30 -6.68
N GLY A 72 0.70 -10.26 -5.85
CA GLY A 72 1.50 -11.46 -5.64
C GLY A 72 2.94 -11.13 -5.23
N GLY A 73 3.90 -11.78 -5.86
CA GLY A 73 5.31 -11.60 -5.52
C GLY A 73 5.87 -10.21 -5.78
N LEU A 74 5.18 -9.38 -6.59
CA LEU A 74 5.64 -8.01 -6.82
C LEU A 74 5.56 -7.19 -5.55
N GLY A 75 4.59 -7.46 -4.68
CA GLY A 75 4.50 -6.75 -3.39
C GLY A 75 5.73 -6.97 -2.54
N GLU A 76 6.21 -8.21 -2.46
CA GLU A 76 7.42 -8.52 -1.70
C GLU A 76 8.64 -7.87 -2.33
N ALA A 77 8.73 -7.90 -3.66
CA ALA A 77 9.86 -7.29 -4.37
C ALA A 77 9.93 -5.79 -4.12
N ILE A 78 8.79 -5.11 -4.08
CA ILE A 78 8.75 -3.68 -3.78
C ILE A 78 9.23 -3.42 -2.36
N PHE A 79 8.78 -4.20 -1.38
CA PHE A 79 9.20 -3.99 0.00
C PHE A 79 10.70 -4.22 0.19
N ALA A 80 11.31 -5.02 -0.65
CA ALA A 80 12.75 -5.29 -0.57
C ALA A 80 13.60 -4.11 -1.04
N THR A 81 13.00 -3.08 -1.66
CA THR A 81 13.77 -1.94 -2.15
C THR A 81 14.16 -0.93 -1.07
N GLY A 82 13.62 -1.07 0.14
CA GLY A 82 13.92 -0.11 1.20
C GLY A 82 13.33 -0.53 2.53
N SER A 83 13.43 0.39 3.50
CA SER A 83 12.75 0.25 4.78
C SER A 83 11.33 0.80 4.62
N VAL A 84 10.34 0.07 5.12
CA VAL A 84 8.94 0.42 4.92
C VAL A 84 8.25 0.60 6.26
N SER A 85 7.47 1.66 6.38
CA SER A 85 6.56 1.86 7.50
C SER A 85 5.25 2.38 6.94
N GLY A 86 4.19 2.33 7.72
CA GLY A 86 2.93 2.88 7.23
C GLY A 86 1.78 2.70 8.18
N GLU A 87 0.66 3.25 7.76
CA GLU A 87 -0.57 3.20 8.54
C GLU A 87 -1.72 2.75 7.66
N LEU A 88 -2.68 2.08 8.28
CA LEU A 88 -3.97 1.81 7.66
C LEU A 88 -5.03 2.53 8.48
N LEU A 89 -5.83 3.36 7.83
CA LEU A 89 -6.83 4.18 8.48
C LEU A 89 -8.22 3.63 8.14
N GLY A 90 -9.02 3.35 9.15
CA GLY A 90 -10.37 2.86 8.97
C GLY A 90 -10.66 1.67 9.88
N GLU A 91 -11.72 0.94 9.58
CA GLU A 91 -12.11 -0.23 10.38
C GLU A 91 -12.00 -1.48 9.54
N PRO A 92 -10.89 -2.19 9.58
CA PRO A 92 -10.73 -3.39 8.77
C PRO A 92 -11.54 -4.56 9.32
N SER A 93 -11.83 -5.50 8.44
CA SER A 93 -12.48 -6.74 8.81
C SER A 93 -11.57 -7.58 9.71
N ALA A 94 -12.14 -8.59 10.36
CA ALA A 94 -11.35 -9.50 11.18
C ALA A 94 -10.29 -10.23 10.34
N GLU A 95 -10.63 -10.59 9.10
CA GLU A 95 -9.69 -11.24 8.20
C GLU A 95 -8.50 -10.34 7.89
N LEU A 96 -8.77 -9.08 7.55
CA LEU A 96 -7.69 -8.14 7.24
C LEU A 96 -6.84 -7.86 8.48
N ARG A 97 -7.44 -7.73 9.65
CA ARG A 97 -6.67 -7.54 10.88
C ARG A 97 -5.70 -8.71 11.10
N ALA A 98 -6.17 -9.93 10.87
CA ALA A 98 -5.31 -11.10 11.01
C ALA A 98 -4.16 -11.07 10.02
N ASN A 99 -4.44 -10.67 8.77
CA ASN A 99 -3.41 -10.59 7.74
C ASN A 99 -2.34 -9.54 8.07
N LEU A 100 -2.71 -8.48 8.81
CA LEU A 100 -1.79 -7.40 9.13
C LEU A 100 -1.05 -7.59 10.45
N ALA A 101 -1.36 -8.65 11.20
CA ALA A 101 -0.82 -8.82 12.55
C ALA A 101 0.70 -8.80 12.62
N ASP A 102 1.37 -9.37 11.60
CA ASP A 102 2.82 -9.42 11.58
C ASP A 102 3.45 -8.40 10.62
N SER A 103 2.68 -7.45 10.14
CA SER A 103 3.19 -6.46 9.19
C SER A 103 3.64 -5.20 9.93
N PRO A 104 4.45 -4.35 9.29
CA PRO A 104 4.85 -3.08 9.90
C PRO A 104 3.76 -2.02 9.86
N VAL A 105 2.57 -2.36 9.38
CA VAL A 105 1.49 -1.40 9.24
C VAL A 105 0.80 -1.19 10.58
N ARG A 106 0.64 0.06 10.97
CA ARG A 106 -0.07 0.43 12.20
C ARG A 106 -1.50 0.78 11.87
N LEU A 107 -2.44 0.30 12.67
CA LEU A 107 -3.86 0.51 12.42
C LEU A 107 -4.39 1.68 13.25
N PHE A 108 -5.08 2.61 12.60
CA PHE A 108 -5.72 3.74 13.28
C PHE A 108 -7.19 3.74 12.89
N THR A 109 -8.06 3.58 13.88
CA THR A 109 -9.51 3.54 13.62
C THR A 109 -10.12 4.93 13.81
N PRO A 110 -11.22 5.24 13.15
CA PRO A 110 -11.76 6.59 13.17
C PRO A 110 -12.29 6.98 14.54
N PHE A 111 -12.08 8.22 14.92
CA PHE A 111 -12.69 8.82 16.11
C PHE A 111 -13.81 9.75 15.69
N LEU A 112 -13.54 10.69 14.79
CA LEU A 112 -14.55 11.61 14.28
C LEU A 112 -14.41 11.74 12.77
N THR A 113 -15.54 11.72 12.08
CA THR A 113 -15.56 11.97 10.64
C THR A 113 -16.74 12.86 10.32
N MET A 114 -16.66 13.62 9.23
CA MET A 114 -17.78 14.41 8.80
C MET A 114 -18.68 13.63 7.87
#